data_7eb4253ad50918ceeebce26e3af19043
#
_entry.id   7eb4253ad50918ceeebce26e3af19043
#
_cell.length_a   1.000
_cell.length_b   1.000
_cell.length_c   1.000
_cell.angle_alpha   90.00
_cell.angle_beta   90.00
_cell.angle_gamma   90.00
#
_symmetry.space_group_name_H-M   'P 1'
#
loop_
_entity.id
_entity.type
_entity.pdbx_description
1 polymer ?
#
loop_
_entity_poly.entity_id
_entity_poly.type
_entity_poly.pdbx_seq_one_letter_code
_entity_poly.pdbx_strand_id
1 'polypeptide(L)'
;MEEKKSLPQGFEPIKYLESEKITSLFQIDKTPDWEKTIPELLNIVDKYQSGSTFDNYPYFTSQNASQYLPKLNIPSEIFTPIQLKELHSKLPYYHQYTNLRRVFSISVDGCAVSSFYDKCEEVNNSILVVKDEDGNIFGGYASEAWKPKFTFFGTGECFLFTFYKENRITVFNSTGENDHYMYTDNDQICMGCSDDYFSLSLRNNFLDGYSKKTRTYNNECLNDKDKFTVVKLELCAFDGN
;
A
#
# COMPACT_ATOMS: atom_id res chain seq x y z
N MET A 1 -25.88 14.72 -29.44
CA MET A 1 -26.62 13.49 -29.11
C MET A 1 -25.68 12.67 -28.25
N GLU A 2 -25.80 12.81 -26.92
CA GLU A 2 -24.98 12.07 -25.96
C GLU A 2 -25.66 10.72 -25.69
N GLU A 3 -24.93 9.63 -25.93
CA GLU A 3 -25.38 8.28 -25.62
C GLU A 3 -25.46 8.09 -24.10
N LYS A 4 -26.67 7.93 -23.60
CA LYS A 4 -26.90 7.47 -22.21
C LYS A 4 -26.44 6.01 -22.11
N LYS A 5 -25.29 5.79 -21.46
CA LYS A 5 -24.88 4.44 -21.03
C LYS A 5 -25.89 3.92 -20.00
N SER A 6 -26.56 2.81 -20.32
CA SER A 6 -27.45 2.11 -19.42
C SER A 6 -26.66 1.43 -18.29
N LEU A 7 -27.12 1.61 -17.05
CA LEU A 7 -26.61 0.92 -15.87
C LEU A 7 -26.88 -0.59 -15.95
N PRO A 8 -26.03 -1.45 -15.34
CA PRO A 8 -26.23 -2.90 -15.33
C PRO A 8 -27.55 -3.28 -14.66
N GLN A 9 -28.22 -4.31 -15.18
CA GLN A 9 -29.46 -4.85 -14.59
C GLN A 9 -29.17 -5.39 -13.18
N GLY A 10 -29.94 -4.88 -12.21
CA GLY A 10 -29.82 -5.24 -10.79
C GLY A 10 -29.28 -4.13 -9.90
N PHE A 11 -28.89 -3.01 -10.46
CA PHE A 11 -28.57 -1.80 -9.70
C PHE A 11 -29.87 -1.00 -9.54
N GLU A 12 -30.57 -1.17 -8.40
CA GLU A 12 -31.50 -0.12 -7.99
C GLU A 12 -30.65 1.11 -7.67
N PRO A 13 -30.83 2.24 -8.39
CA PRO A 13 -30.16 3.46 -7.98
C PRO A 13 -30.57 3.71 -6.55
N ILE A 14 -29.61 3.82 -5.63
CA ILE A 14 -29.81 4.52 -4.37
C ILE A 14 -30.66 5.71 -4.76
N LYS A 15 -31.94 5.73 -4.33
CA LYS A 15 -32.90 6.81 -4.62
C LYS A 15 -32.09 8.05 -4.47
N TYR A 16 -31.91 8.77 -5.56
CA TYR A 16 -31.06 9.94 -5.65
C TYR A 16 -31.18 10.69 -4.33
N LEU A 17 -30.18 10.52 -3.47
CA LEU A 17 -29.92 11.44 -2.40
C LEU A 17 -30.05 12.77 -3.07
N GLU A 18 -31.06 13.51 -2.69
CA GLU A 18 -31.38 14.78 -3.27
C GLU A 18 -30.08 15.40 -3.78
N SER A 19 -29.73 15.06 -5.03
CA SER A 19 -28.41 15.38 -5.61
C SER A 19 -28.21 16.90 -5.61
N GLU A 20 -29.33 17.63 -5.60
CA GLU A 20 -29.39 19.06 -5.39
C GLU A 20 -28.84 19.52 -4.03
N LYS A 21 -28.99 18.73 -2.96
CA LYS A 21 -28.48 19.09 -1.64
C LYS A 21 -26.98 18.84 -1.51
N ILE A 22 -26.49 17.76 -2.11
CA ILE A 22 -25.04 17.48 -2.16
C ILE A 22 -24.37 18.47 -3.13
N THR A 23 -24.97 18.72 -4.29
CA THR A 23 -24.45 19.68 -5.28
C THR A 23 -24.45 21.12 -4.71
N SER A 24 -25.40 21.49 -3.84
CA SER A 24 -25.40 22.81 -3.20
C SER A 24 -24.29 22.98 -2.16
N LEU A 25 -23.80 21.89 -1.56
CA LEU A 25 -22.65 21.90 -0.66
C LEU A 25 -21.31 22.07 -1.41
N PHE A 26 -21.30 21.72 -2.70
CA PHE A 26 -20.12 21.81 -3.59
C PHE A 26 -20.26 22.91 -4.65
N GLN A 27 -21.00 24.00 -4.39
CA GLN A 27 -21.00 25.15 -5.28
C GLN A 27 -19.60 25.77 -5.42
N ILE A 28 -19.06 25.61 -6.64
CA ILE A 28 -17.64 25.65 -7.03
C ILE A 28 -17.01 27.05 -7.00
N ASP A 29 -17.67 28.08 -6.54
CA ASP A 29 -17.14 29.46 -6.56
C ASP A 29 -16.57 29.99 -5.24
N LYS A 30 -16.55 29.17 -4.16
CA LYS A 30 -15.89 29.55 -2.89
C LYS A 30 -15.28 28.30 -2.27
N THR A 31 -14.06 28.43 -1.74
CA THR A 31 -13.46 27.40 -0.89
C THR A 31 -14.46 27.01 0.19
N PRO A 32 -14.85 25.71 0.31
CA PRO A 32 -15.81 25.27 1.31
C PRO A 32 -15.31 25.61 2.72
N ASP A 33 -16.19 26.12 3.56
CA ASP A 33 -15.93 26.25 5.00
C ASP A 33 -16.01 24.83 5.60
N TRP A 34 -14.89 24.14 5.63
CA TRP A 34 -14.79 22.74 6.06
C TRP A 34 -15.22 22.54 7.51
N GLU A 35 -15.06 23.53 8.37
CA GLU A 35 -15.51 23.43 9.78
C GLU A 35 -17.03 23.31 9.89
N LYS A 36 -17.78 23.85 8.93
CA LYS A 36 -19.25 23.71 8.84
C LYS A 36 -19.68 22.53 7.97
N THR A 37 -18.98 22.31 6.86
CA THR A 37 -19.35 21.32 5.85
C THR A 37 -19.14 19.89 6.34
N ILE A 38 -18.08 19.62 7.09
CA ILE A 38 -17.79 18.27 7.61
C ILE A 38 -18.87 17.78 8.59
N PRO A 39 -19.31 18.55 9.61
CA PRO A 39 -20.39 18.12 10.50
C PRO A 39 -21.73 17.87 9.77
N GLU A 40 -22.05 18.67 8.74
CA GLU A 40 -23.25 18.47 7.94
C GLU A 40 -23.17 17.19 7.09
N LEU A 41 -22.02 16.91 6.48
CA LEU A 41 -21.79 15.65 5.76
C LEU A 41 -21.87 14.44 6.68
N LEU A 42 -21.28 14.51 7.87
CA LEU A 42 -21.37 13.45 8.86
C LEU A 42 -22.81 13.21 9.32
N ASN A 43 -23.60 14.26 9.56
CA ASN A 43 -25.03 14.15 9.89
C ASN A 43 -25.85 13.52 8.76
N ILE A 44 -25.52 13.82 7.49
CA ILE A 44 -26.15 13.20 6.34
C ILE A 44 -25.80 11.71 6.31
N VAL A 45 -24.54 11.34 6.46
CA VAL A 45 -24.08 9.96 6.51
C VAL A 45 -24.77 9.18 7.64
N ASP A 46 -24.81 9.73 8.86
CA ASP A 46 -25.47 9.09 10.02
C ASP A 46 -26.97 8.89 9.83
N LYS A 47 -27.66 9.85 9.21
CA LYS A 47 -29.09 9.77 8.91
C LYS A 47 -29.41 8.69 7.87
N TYR A 48 -28.52 8.44 6.92
CA TYR A 48 -28.70 7.38 5.94
C TYR A 48 -28.25 6.01 6.46
N GLN A 49 -27.34 5.96 7.43
CA GLN A 49 -26.96 4.73 8.11
C GLN A 49 -28.09 4.16 8.99
N SER A 50 -28.91 5.02 9.57
CA SER A 50 -30.02 4.59 10.46
C SER A 50 -31.27 4.05 9.74
N GLY A 51 -31.31 4.10 8.40
CA GLY A 51 -32.51 3.76 7.61
C GLY A 51 -32.36 2.68 6.55
N SER A 52 -31.19 2.10 6.35
CA SER A 52 -30.97 1.10 5.30
C SER A 52 -30.44 -0.23 5.84
N THR A 53 -31.13 -1.30 5.48
CA THR A 53 -30.71 -2.69 5.69
C THR A 53 -29.50 -3.04 4.81
N PHE A 54 -28.34 -2.49 5.14
CA PHE A 54 -27.06 -2.95 4.60
C PHE A 54 -26.40 -3.92 5.59
N ASP A 55 -27.07 -5.04 5.87
CA ASP A 55 -26.61 -6.06 6.82
C ASP A 55 -25.34 -6.82 6.38
N ASN A 56 -24.73 -6.47 5.23
CA ASN A 56 -23.61 -7.21 4.68
C ASN A 56 -22.29 -6.42 4.53
N TYR A 57 -22.23 -5.15 4.93
CA TYR A 57 -20.98 -4.42 5.00
C TYR A 57 -20.72 -3.96 6.44
N PRO A 58 -19.64 -4.42 7.08
CA PRO A 58 -19.30 -3.92 8.41
C PRO A 58 -19.08 -2.41 8.33
N TYR A 59 -19.89 -1.64 9.06
CA TYR A 59 -19.73 -0.19 9.18
C TYR A 59 -18.41 0.11 9.85
N PHE A 60 -17.49 0.71 9.09
CA PHE A 60 -16.22 1.15 9.62
C PHE A 60 -16.42 2.53 10.29
N THR A 61 -16.72 2.52 11.56
CA THR A 61 -16.58 3.72 12.39
C THR A 61 -15.12 3.88 12.77
N SER A 62 -14.68 5.11 13.08
CA SER A 62 -13.33 5.37 13.57
C SER A 62 -12.95 4.53 14.80
N GLN A 63 -13.93 4.08 15.58
CA GLN A 63 -13.75 3.16 16.70
C GLN A 63 -13.45 1.71 16.25
N ASN A 64 -14.03 1.26 15.12
CA ASN A 64 -13.77 -0.08 14.59
C ASN A 64 -12.44 -0.14 13.84
N ALA A 65 -11.98 0.96 13.26
CA ALA A 65 -10.69 1.04 12.59
C ALA A 65 -9.53 0.68 13.53
N SER A 66 -9.59 1.10 14.80
CA SER A 66 -8.56 0.80 15.79
C SER A 66 -8.51 -0.68 16.21
N GLN A 67 -9.57 -1.46 15.94
CA GLN A 67 -9.69 -2.88 16.30
C GLN A 67 -9.43 -3.82 15.12
N TYR A 68 -9.39 -3.32 13.87
CA TYR A 68 -9.15 -4.17 12.73
C TYR A 68 -7.75 -4.78 12.80
N LEU A 69 -7.68 -6.10 12.76
CA LEU A 69 -6.44 -6.85 12.66
C LEU A 69 -6.40 -7.55 11.30
N PRO A 70 -5.55 -7.11 10.38
CA PRO A 70 -5.44 -7.72 9.07
C PRO A 70 -5.02 -9.19 9.21
N LYS A 71 -5.62 -10.06 8.39
CA LYS A 71 -5.28 -11.48 8.35
C LYS A 71 -4.42 -11.75 7.13
N LEU A 72 -3.43 -12.61 7.31
CA LEU A 72 -2.71 -13.25 6.22
C LEU A 72 -3.29 -14.66 6.00
N ASN A 73 -3.42 -15.07 4.73
CA ASN A 73 -3.82 -16.43 4.36
C ASN A 73 -2.86 -17.50 4.90
N ILE A 74 -1.57 -17.17 4.98
CA ILE A 74 -0.49 -17.99 5.53
C ILE A 74 0.29 -17.09 6.51
N PRO A 75 0.58 -17.53 7.74
CA PRO A 75 1.37 -16.74 8.68
C PRO A 75 2.70 -16.27 8.07
N SER A 76 3.03 -14.99 8.26
CA SER A 76 4.31 -14.44 7.85
C SER A 76 5.45 -15.02 8.69
N GLU A 77 6.57 -15.30 8.03
CA GLU A 77 7.82 -15.66 8.71
C GLU A 77 8.61 -14.42 9.18
N ILE A 78 8.15 -13.23 8.82
CA ILE A 78 8.82 -11.95 9.07
C ILE A 78 8.02 -11.11 10.06
N PHE A 79 6.75 -10.83 9.75
CA PHE A 79 5.90 -9.98 10.56
C PHE A 79 5.35 -10.67 11.82
N THR A 80 5.43 -10.00 12.94
CA THR A 80 4.54 -10.27 14.08
C THR A 80 3.14 -9.66 13.79
N PRO A 81 2.07 -10.13 14.46
CA PRO A 81 0.74 -9.54 14.32
C PRO A 81 0.70 -8.04 14.64
N ILE A 82 1.52 -7.58 15.59
CA ILE A 82 1.62 -6.17 15.98
C ILE A 82 2.25 -5.35 14.83
N GLN A 83 3.35 -5.82 14.26
CA GLN A 83 4.02 -5.17 13.15
C GLN A 83 3.13 -5.10 11.91
N LEU A 84 2.39 -6.18 11.63
CA LEU A 84 1.45 -6.22 10.52
C LEU A 84 0.32 -5.19 10.71
N LYS A 85 -0.21 -5.05 11.92
CA LYS A 85 -1.21 -4.04 12.26
C LYS A 85 -0.66 -2.63 12.10
N GLU A 86 0.55 -2.37 12.59
CA GLU A 86 1.21 -1.07 12.47
C GLU A 86 1.41 -0.68 10.99
N LEU A 87 1.95 -1.58 10.17
CA LEU A 87 2.13 -1.35 8.75
C LEU A 87 0.79 -1.12 8.05
N HIS A 88 -0.20 -1.93 8.37
CA HIS A 88 -1.53 -1.84 7.75
C HIS A 88 -2.19 -0.49 7.98
N SER A 89 -1.96 0.14 9.13
CA SER A 89 -2.45 1.50 9.43
C SER A 89 -1.79 2.62 8.59
N LYS A 90 -0.69 2.31 7.90
CA LYS A 90 0.06 3.25 7.04
C LYS A 90 -0.24 3.09 5.55
N LEU A 91 -0.97 2.05 5.18
CA LEU A 91 -1.36 1.80 3.79
C LEU A 91 -2.29 2.87 3.26
N PRO A 92 -2.40 3.03 1.94
CA PRO A 92 -3.45 3.82 1.32
C PRO A 92 -4.82 3.44 1.87
N TYR A 93 -5.69 4.43 2.06
CA TYR A 93 -6.98 4.28 2.74
C TYR A 93 -7.81 3.11 2.23
N TYR A 94 -7.85 2.89 0.93
CA TYR A 94 -8.61 1.82 0.29
C TYR A 94 -8.08 0.40 0.59
N HIS A 95 -6.87 0.29 1.17
CA HIS A 95 -6.29 -0.98 1.60
C HIS A 95 -6.34 -1.20 3.11
N GLN A 96 -6.67 -0.18 3.92
CA GLN A 96 -6.60 -0.27 5.38
C GLN A 96 -7.56 -1.29 6.02
N TYR A 97 -8.49 -1.84 5.24
CA TYR A 97 -9.48 -2.81 5.72
C TYR A 97 -9.50 -4.09 4.90
N THR A 98 -8.43 -4.36 4.17
CA THR A 98 -8.30 -5.53 3.31
C THR A 98 -7.38 -6.56 3.97
N ASN A 99 -7.74 -7.83 3.89
CA ASN A 99 -6.81 -8.88 4.27
C ASN A 99 -5.68 -9.01 3.25
N LEU A 100 -4.63 -9.70 3.65
CA LEU A 100 -3.46 -9.93 2.84
C LEU A 100 -3.31 -11.40 2.48
N ARG A 101 -2.74 -11.66 1.33
CA ARG A 101 -2.26 -12.98 0.94
C ARG A 101 -0.78 -12.94 0.61
N ARG A 102 0.00 -13.88 1.11
CA ARG A 102 1.40 -14.06 0.70
C ARG A 102 1.42 -14.67 -0.69
N VAL A 103 2.05 -13.95 -1.63
CA VAL A 103 2.19 -14.34 -3.03
C VAL A 103 3.52 -15.02 -3.27
N PHE A 104 4.57 -14.53 -2.63
CA PHE A 104 5.93 -15.01 -2.80
C PHE A 104 6.68 -15.05 -1.47
N SER A 105 7.56 -16.05 -1.33
CA SER A 105 8.53 -16.12 -0.24
C SER A 105 9.77 -16.87 -0.70
N ILE A 106 10.96 -16.31 -0.45
CA ILE A 106 12.22 -17.02 -0.80
C ILE A 106 12.37 -18.36 -0.09
N SER A 107 11.73 -18.55 1.06
CA SER A 107 11.77 -19.81 1.80
C SER A 107 10.98 -20.93 1.13
N VAL A 108 9.99 -20.60 0.30
CA VAL A 108 9.08 -21.56 -0.34
C VAL A 108 9.34 -21.63 -1.85
N ASP A 109 9.54 -20.48 -2.48
CA ASP A 109 9.57 -20.33 -3.94
C ASP A 109 10.97 -20.25 -4.50
N GLY A 110 11.98 -20.25 -3.60
CA GLY A 110 13.37 -20.03 -3.97
C GLY A 110 13.70 -18.54 -4.17
N CYS A 111 14.96 -18.22 -4.39
CA CYS A 111 15.45 -16.84 -4.44
C CYS A 111 15.71 -16.32 -5.87
N ALA A 112 15.34 -17.09 -6.92
CA ALA A 112 15.52 -16.62 -8.29
C ALA A 112 14.59 -15.43 -8.62
N VAL A 113 15.15 -14.36 -9.19
CA VAL A 113 14.38 -13.17 -9.62
C VAL A 113 13.31 -13.54 -10.65
N SER A 114 13.59 -14.52 -11.55
CA SER A 114 12.60 -15.02 -12.50
C SER A 114 11.38 -15.63 -11.82
N SER A 115 11.59 -16.47 -10.79
CA SER A 115 10.48 -17.08 -10.04
C SER A 115 9.64 -16.03 -9.30
N PHE A 116 10.27 -14.93 -8.88
CA PHE A 116 9.55 -13.79 -8.30
C PHE A 116 8.65 -13.12 -9.34
N TYR A 117 9.17 -12.84 -10.54
CA TYR A 117 8.38 -12.22 -11.60
C TYR A 117 7.23 -13.13 -12.04
N ASP A 118 7.47 -14.43 -12.25
CA ASP A 118 6.43 -15.39 -12.64
C ASP A 118 5.20 -15.37 -11.70
N LYS A 119 5.43 -15.06 -10.42
CA LYS A 119 4.36 -14.98 -9.41
C LYS A 119 3.78 -13.60 -9.20
N CYS A 120 4.52 -12.55 -9.49
CA CYS A 120 4.22 -11.20 -9.07
C CYS A 120 3.90 -10.23 -10.23
N GLU A 121 4.12 -10.62 -11.48
CA GLU A 121 3.98 -9.73 -12.64
C GLU A 121 2.57 -9.20 -12.90
N GLU A 122 1.53 -9.85 -12.36
CA GLU A 122 0.15 -9.40 -12.46
C GLU A 122 -0.41 -8.87 -11.13
N VAL A 123 0.42 -8.82 -10.08
CA VAL A 123 0.01 -8.42 -8.74
C VAL A 123 0.26 -6.94 -8.53
N ASN A 124 -0.75 -6.12 -8.79
CA ASN A 124 -0.71 -4.70 -8.45
C ASN A 124 -0.93 -4.51 -6.94
N ASN A 125 -0.45 -3.41 -6.41
CA ASN A 125 -0.56 -3.05 -5.00
C ASN A 125 -0.07 -4.18 -4.09
N SER A 126 1.16 -4.10 -3.69
CA SER A 126 1.77 -5.15 -2.87
C SER A 126 2.71 -4.60 -1.82
N ILE A 127 2.98 -5.39 -0.80
CA ILE A 127 3.93 -5.11 0.27
C ILE A 127 5.10 -6.06 0.10
N LEU A 128 6.27 -5.51 -0.21
CA LEU A 128 7.54 -6.20 -0.18
C LEU A 128 8.13 -6.05 1.22
N VAL A 129 8.50 -7.16 1.85
CA VAL A 129 9.13 -7.14 3.17
C VAL A 129 10.37 -8.01 3.20
N VAL A 130 11.40 -7.50 3.84
CA VAL A 130 12.72 -8.13 3.99
C VAL A 130 13.07 -8.22 5.46
N LYS A 131 13.71 -9.33 5.84
CA LYS A 131 14.44 -9.48 7.09
C LYS A 131 15.89 -9.79 6.78
N ASP A 132 16.80 -8.99 7.31
CA ASP A 132 18.24 -9.15 7.14
C ASP A 132 18.88 -10.07 8.21
N GLU A 133 20.17 -10.31 8.07
CA GLU A 133 20.97 -11.14 8.97
C GLU A 133 21.06 -10.60 10.40
N ASP A 134 20.90 -9.30 10.59
CA ASP A 134 20.91 -8.64 11.92
C ASP A 134 19.49 -8.62 12.54
N GLY A 135 18.48 -9.11 11.80
CA GLY A 135 17.10 -9.19 12.26
C GLY A 135 16.29 -7.93 12.02
N ASN A 136 16.82 -6.94 11.29
CA ASN A 136 16.08 -5.75 10.89
C ASN A 136 14.97 -6.12 9.89
N ILE A 137 13.83 -5.47 10.03
CA ILE A 137 12.65 -5.69 9.17
C ILE A 137 12.33 -4.38 8.48
N PHE A 138 12.34 -4.40 7.15
CA PHE A 138 12.07 -3.24 6.31
C PHE A 138 11.51 -3.66 4.95
N GLY A 139 11.08 -2.69 4.16
CA GLY A 139 10.54 -2.95 2.83
C GLY A 139 9.83 -1.76 2.23
N GLY A 140 8.85 -2.02 1.37
CA GLY A 140 8.06 -0.96 0.76
C GLY A 140 6.70 -1.41 0.26
N TYR A 141 5.81 -0.45 0.13
CA TYR A 141 4.55 -0.58 -0.59
C TYR A 141 4.78 -0.21 -2.06
N ALA A 142 4.39 -1.10 -2.94
CA ALA A 142 4.49 -0.98 -4.38
C ALA A 142 3.09 -0.80 -4.97
N SER A 143 2.86 0.27 -5.73
CA SER A 143 1.58 0.58 -6.36
C SER A 143 1.32 -0.18 -7.66
N GLU A 144 2.36 -0.70 -8.29
CA GLU A 144 2.30 -1.46 -9.54
C GLU A 144 2.92 -2.84 -9.40
N ALA A 145 2.59 -3.72 -10.36
CA ALA A 145 3.10 -5.08 -10.42
C ALA A 145 4.62 -5.12 -10.67
N TRP A 146 5.27 -6.07 -10.02
CA TRP A 146 6.70 -6.33 -10.20
C TRP A 146 6.94 -7.18 -11.44
N LYS A 147 7.48 -6.58 -12.48
CA LYS A 147 7.88 -7.23 -13.73
C LYS A 147 9.08 -6.51 -14.34
N PRO A 148 9.92 -7.17 -15.16
CA PRO A 148 11.06 -6.53 -15.79
C PRO A 148 10.62 -5.36 -16.68
N LYS A 149 10.94 -4.12 -16.28
CA LYS A 149 10.57 -2.91 -17.03
C LYS A 149 11.77 -2.17 -17.60
N PHE A 150 12.94 -2.28 -16.99
CA PHE A 150 14.19 -1.58 -17.37
C PHE A 150 14.03 -0.05 -17.37
N THR A 151 13.06 0.45 -16.65
CA THR A 151 12.75 1.88 -16.51
C THR A 151 12.09 2.11 -15.15
N PHE A 152 11.99 3.36 -14.72
CA PHE A 152 11.24 3.72 -13.52
C PHE A 152 9.73 3.63 -13.76
N PHE A 153 9.00 3.25 -12.73
CA PHE A 153 7.55 3.07 -12.75
C PHE A 153 6.97 3.18 -11.33
N GLY A 154 5.67 2.96 -11.18
CA GLY A 154 4.95 3.15 -9.94
C GLY A 154 4.32 4.53 -9.84
N THR A 155 3.74 4.83 -8.70
CA THR A 155 3.07 6.11 -8.41
C THR A 155 3.58 6.72 -7.11
N GLY A 156 3.22 7.98 -6.85
CA GLY A 156 3.53 8.68 -5.60
C GLY A 156 2.92 8.06 -4.34
N GLU A 157 2.09 7.02 -4.46
CA GLU A 157 1.58 6.25 -3.34
C GLU A 157 2.61 5.24 -2.80
N CYS A 158 3.65 4.91 -3.59
CA CYS A 158 4.74 4.06 -3.12
C CYS A 158 5.43 4.70 -1.92
N PHE A 159 5.78 3.89 -0.94
CA PHE A 159 6.53 4.30 0.23
C PHE A 159 7.49 3.21 0.70
N LEU A 160 8.50 3.60 1.47
CA LEU A 160 9.37 2.67 2.18
C LEU A 160 9.02 2.65 3.67
N PHE A 161 9.38 1.56 4.33
CA PHE A 161 9.23 1.45 5.78
C PHE A 161 10.38 0.66 6.41
N THR A 162 10.59 0.90 7.68
CA THR A 162 11.46 0.09 8.54
C THR A 162 10.87 -0.02 9.94
N PHE A 163 11.12 -1.16 10.60
CA PHE A 163 10.78 -1.37 11.99
C PHE A 163 12.04 -1.21 12.86
N TYR A 164 12.06 -0.15 13.63
CA TYR A 164 13.08 0.01 14.66
C TYR A 164 12.77 -0.81 15.90
N LYS A 165 13.69 -0.82 16.87
CA LYS A 165 13.50 -1.42 18.20
C LYS A 165 12.10 -1.06 18.74
N GLU A 166 11.43 -2.01 19.40
CA GLU A 166 10.08 -1.88 19.98
C GLU A 166 8.90 -1.98 18.98
N ASN A 167 9.09 -2.59 17.82
CA ASN A 167 8.04 -2.76 16.79
C ASN A 167 7.42 -1.46 16.26
N ARG A 168 8.10 -0.33 16.42
CA ARG A 168 7.63 0.95 15.89
C ARG A 168 7.99 1.06 14.40
N ILE A 169 6.99 1.32 13.57
CA ILE A 169 7.18 1.55 12.15
C ILE A 169 7.58 3.00 11.88
N THR A 170 8.59 3.19 11.04
CA THR A 170 8.87 4.46 10.38
C THR A 170 8.58 4.32 8.90
N VAL A 171 7.83 5.27 8.34
CA VAL A 171 7.43 5.29 6.93
C VAL A 171 8.09 6.49 6.25
N PHE A 172 8.60 6.25 5.05
CA PHE A 172 9.20 7.24 4.17
C PHE A 172 8.33 7.34 2.92
N ASN A 173 7.45 8.33 2.91
CA ASN A 173 6.58 8.59 1.76
C ASN A 173 7.36 9.22 0.61
N SER A 174 6.80 9.15 -0.60
CA SER A 174 7.31 9.90 -1.74
C SER A 174 7.37 11.40 -1.42
N THR A 175 8.48 12.03 -1.78
CA THR A 175 8.67 13.49 -1.63
C THR A 175 8.03 14.29 -2.75
N GLY A 176 7.76 13.65 -3.89
CA GLY A 176 7.34 14.32 -5.13
C GLY A 176 8.45 15.01 -5.91
N GLU A 177 9.73 14.91 -5.47
CA GLU A 177 10.86 15.53 -6.19
C GLU A 177 11.19 14.84 -7.51
N ASN A 178 10.84 13.56 -7.64
CA ASN A 178 10.98 12.78 -8.87
C ASN A 178 9.96 11.64 -8.90
N ASP A 179 9.91 10.91 -10.02
CA ASP A 179 9.03 9.76 -10.27
C ASP A 179 9.76 8.40 -10.24
N HIS A 180 10.90 8.33 -9.63
CA HIS A 180 11.74 7.13 -9.55
C HIS A 180 11.28 6.18 -8.43
N TYR A 181 9.99 5.83 -8.40
CA TYR A 181 9.39 5.08 -7.28
C TYR A 181 9.83 3.64 -7.22
N MET A 182 9.83 2.94 -8.35
CA MET A 182 10.20 1.54 -8.51
C MET A 182 11.09 1.37 -9.74
N TYR A 183 11.97 0.38 -9.71
CA TYR A 183 12.79 -0.02 -10.85
C TYR A 183 13.01 -1.53 -10.82
N THR A 184 13.00 -2.17 -11.97
CA THR A 184 13.24 -3.60 -12.12
C THR A 184 14.01 -3.89 -13.39
N ASP A 185 14.90 -4.88 -13.31
CA ASP A 185 15.54 -5.49 -14.47
C ASP A 185 15.63 -7.03 -14.27
N ASN A 186 16.49 -7.72 -15.01
CA ASN A 186 16.61 -9.17 -14.90
C ASN A 186 17.31 -9.64 -13.62
N ASP A 187 18.06 -8.78 -12.94
CA ASP A 187 18.97 -9.14 -11.86
C ASP A 187 18.60 -8.52 -10.52
N GLN A 188 17.71 -7.51 -10.51
CA GLN A 188 17.37 -6.77 -9.30
C GLN A 188 15.95 -6.17 -9.32
N ILE A 189 15.45 -5.93 -8.12
CA ILE A 189 14.28 -5.09 -7.87
C ILE A 189 14.68 -3.96 -6.94
N CYS A 190 14.19 -2.75 -7.21
CA CYS A 190 14.58 -1.55 -6.48
C CYS A 190 13.40 -0.63 -6.23
N MET A 191 13.55 0.20 -5.19
CA MET A 191 12.63 1.31 -4.88
C MET A 191 13.43 2.57 -4.60
N GLY A 192 12.93 3.70 -5.12
CA GLY A 192 13.53 5.03 -4.95
C GLY A 192 14.91 5.15 -5.59
N CYS A 193 15.17 6.28 -6.24
CA CYS A 193 16.49 6.53 -6.84
C CYS A 193 16.84 8.03 -6.79
N SER A 194 18.09 8.31 -6.50
CA SER A 194 18.74 9.58 -6.81
C SER A 194 20.24 9.37 -6.93
N ASP A 195 20.84 10.15 -7.80
CA ASP A 195 22.28 10.12 -8.06
C ASP A 195 22.71 8.68 -8.40
N ASP A 196 22.98 7.82 -8.60
CA ASP A 196 23.34 6.44 -8.92
C ASP A 196 23.00 5.42 -7.81
N TYR A 197 22.15 5.80 -6.84
CA TYR A 197 21.78 4.90 -5.73
C TYR A 197 20.29 4.71 -5.60
N PHE A 198 19.89 3.51 -5.12
CA PHE A 198 18.52 3.21 -4.74
C PHE A 198 18.30 3.30 -3.23
N SER A 199 17.08 3.68 -2.85
CA SER A 199 16.67 3.66 -1.43
C SER A 199 16.65 2.24 -0.88
N LEU A 200 16.21 1.30 -1.70
CA LEU A 200 16.23 -0.14 -1.46
C LEU A 200 16.59 -0.82 -2.78
N SER A 201 17.61 -1.67 -2.76
CA SER A 201 17.97 -2.53 -3.88
C SER A 201 18.19 -3.95 -3.39
N LEU A 202 17.54 -4.91 -4.03
CA LEU A 202 17.68 -6.35 -3.78
C LEU A 202 18.24 -7.00 -5.03
N ARG A 203 19.34 -7.72 -4.89
CA ARG A 203 20.18 -8.23 -5.98
C ARG A 203 20.61 -9.66 -5.71
N ASN A 204 21.41 -10.19 -6.65
CA ASN A 204 22.03 -11.50 -6.51
C ASN A 204 21.01 -12.58 -6.12
N ASN A 205 19.91 -12.66 -6.88
CA ASN A 205 18.80 -13.55 -6.56
C ASN A 205 18.27 -13.37 -5.13
N PHE A 206 18.10 -12.11 -4.70
CA PHE A 206 17.64 -11.74 -3.37
C PHE A 206 18.49 -12.22 -2.19
N LEU A 207 19.77 -12.55 -2.42
CA LEU A 207 20.65 -12.94 -1.34
C LEU A 207 21.29 -11.75 -0.65
N ASP A 208 21.47 -10.64 -1.34
CA ASP A 208 22.01 -9.40 -0.79
C ASP A 208 21.27 -8.16 -1.31
N GLY A 209 21.50 -7.06 -0.63
CA GLY A 209 20.98 -5.78 -1.02
C GLY A 209 21.73 -4.62 -0.39
N TYR A 210 21.25 -3.44 -0.68
CA TYR A 210 21.69 -2.22 -0.01
C TYR A 210 20.55 -1.23 0.14
N SER A 211 20.72 -0.31 1.09
CA SER A 211 19.82 0.83 1.30
C SER A 211 20.62 2.12 1.42
N LYS A 212 20.19 3.15 0.70
CA LYS A 212 20.76 4.49 0.79
C LYS A 212 19.69 5.56 0.80
N LYS A 213 20.04 6.72 1.35
CA LYS A 213 19.18 7.90 1.26
C LYS A 213 19.03 8.36 -0.18
N THR A 214 17.82 8.60 -0.63
CA THR A 214 17.53 9.18 -1.94
C THR A 214 16.57 10.35 -1.85
N ARG A 215 16.49 11.14 -2.92
CA ARG A 215 15.51 12.24 -3.01
C ARG A 215 14.08 11.73 -3.17
N THR A 216 13.87 10.55 -3.75
CA THR A 216 12.53 9.99 -3.93
C THR A 216 11.76 9.83 -2.63
N TYR A 217 12.42 9.31 -1.58
CA TYR A 217 11.76 9.02 -0.30
C TYR A 217 12.35 9.80 0.88
N ASN A 218 13.46 10.52 0.69
CA ASN A 218 14.21 11.20 1.76
C ASN A 218 14.42 10.29 2.99
N ASN A 219 14.60 8.98 2.73
CA ASN A 219 14.73 7.96 3.75
C ASN A 219 16.09 8.02 4.43
N GLU A 220 16.15 7.63 5.69
CA GLU A 220 17.39 7.15 6.28
C GLU A 220 17.70 5.74 5.76
N CYS A 221 18.88 5.22 6.02
CA CYS A 221 19.20 3.82 5.73
C CYS A 221 18.17 2.91 6.42
N LEU A 222 17.59 1.95 5.70
CA LEU A 222 16.49 1.13 6.20
C LEU A 222 16.92 0.11 7.26
N ASN A 223 18.23 -0.11 7.36
CA ASN A 223 18.89 -0.92 8.36
C ASN A 223 20.08 -0.16 8.96
N ASP A 224 20.82 -0.75 9.88
CA ASP A 224 21.95 -0.11 10.52
C ASP A 224 23.21 -0.02 9.62
N LYS A 225 23.17 -0.66 8.44
CA LYS A 225 24.28 -0.77 7.49
C LYS A 225 23.81 -0.46 6.08
N ASP A 226 24.68 0.14 5.27
CA ASP A 226 24.39 0.39 3.84
C ASP A 226 24.11 -0.90 3.07
N LYS A 227 24.81 -2.00 3.38
CA LYS A 227 24.70 -3.30 2.74
C LYS A 227 24.22 -4.34 3.74
N PHE A 228 23.45 -5.31 3.26
CA PHE A 228 22.89 -6.38 4.09
C PHE A 228 22.76 -7.69 3.31
N THR A 229 22.74 -8.79 4.06
CA THR A 229 22.37 -10.11 3.56
C THR A 229 20.91 -10.37 3.86
N VAL A 230 20.15 -10.84 2.89
CA VAL A 230 18.73 -11.16 3.05
C VAL A 230 18.58 -12.55 3.65
N VAL A 231 17.86 -12.66 4.76
CA VAL A 231 17.55 -13.96 5.40
C VAL A 231 16.14 -14.41 5.04
N LYS A 232 15.20 -13.46 4.95
CA LYS A 232 13.81 -13.71 4.56
C LYS A 232 13.34 -12.58 3.65
N LEU A 233 12.52 -12.94 2.68
CA LEU A 233 11.79 -12.01 1.83
C LEU A 233 10.41 -12.57 1.56
N GLU A 234 9.40 -11.74 1.71
CA GLU A 234 8.01 -12.04 1.35
C GLU A 234 7.42 -10.92 0.50
N LEU A 235 6.53 -11.27 -0.42
CA LEU A 235 5.61 -10.34 -1.07
C LEU A 235 4.18 -10.69 -0.69
N CYS A 236 3.45 -9.69 -0.18
CA CYS A 236 2.06 -9.80 0.20
C CYS A 236 1.20 -8.92 -0.71
N ALA A 237 0.12 -9.47 -1.25
CA ALA A 237 -0.90 -8.76 -2.00
C ALA A 237 -2.16 -8.59 -1.15
N PHE A 238 -3.06 -7.72 -1.59
CA PHE A 238 -4.35 -7.51 -0.96
C PHE A 238 -5.39 -8.50 -1.51
N ASP A 239 -6.32 -8.96 -0.67
CA ASP A 239 -7.40 -9.82 -1.11
C ASP A 239 -8.31 -9.05 -2.08
N GLY A 240 -8.62 -9.68 -3.21
CA GLY A 240 -9.45 -9.07 -4.26
C GLY A 240 -8.66 -8.39 -5.40
N ASN A 241 -7.34 -8.46 -5.35
CA ASN A 241 -6.44 -8.06 -6.44
C ASN A 241 -5.94 -9.28 -7.20
#